data_bed60edc17a666be2e432567ca5c2b23
#
_entry.id   bed60edc17a666be2e432567ca5c2b23
#
_cell.length_a   1.000
_cell.length_b   1.000
_cell.length_c   1.000
_cell.angle_alpha   90.00
_cell.angle_beta   90.00
_cell.angle_gamma   90.00
#
_symmetry.space_group_name_H-M   'P 1'
#
loop_
_entity.id
_entity.type
_entity.pdbx_description
1 polymer ?
#
loop_
_entity_poly.entity_id
_entity_poly.type
_entity_poly.pdbx_seq_one_letter_code
_entity_poly.pdbx_strand_id
1 'polypeptide(L)'
;MMKALRNMLLCALLLATQTAFAAKGTLLYIPMDNRPVCLDYTVQTMQAAGWDVQLPPAEFIAGAQSAGQPEQLFNWLEAKAGESVAIVASADALLYGGLVASRTHEISPELLQQRAERLVELKKQHGGQKVYVFTTIMRSPKASSAPTEPAYYKEWGPKIFRLGELEDKLELKQIKRKEVKELAELRSSIPREILTDMFTRRSNNIRATELLLHGVESGDFDYMLIGRDDTAAYSQAHREAREMDILVNELPKERIRFFAGADQLGLLLLSRAANRLQYELPLVNVTYAAGKGGKTVPTYEDDTVAVSAKQHIYAAGAFPVYSRKNADLILAVNTPADGVTHEASDASNSCKALPTTVNFVNKVERILKHNHPVTVADIRFGNGADNALVKTLFEKQLAYRLASYGGWNTAGNSLGFALAQGLLQKQLTPEARENLLNVRYLDDWAYQANVRMQTYQQLIWPNYWPNSGLNEEQRTAAEEFITREIKRVSEPYMGSTAQEYKFTLPWSRMFEVKVEQ
;
A
#
# COMPACT_ATOMS: atom_id res chain seq x y z
N MET A 1 44.23 38.14 19.49
CA MET A 1 43.10 38.66 18.69
C MET A 1 42.86 37.87 17.39
N MET A 2 43.83 37.65 16.52
CA MET A 2 43.67 36.91 15.25
C MET A 2 43.22 35.43 15.38
N LYS A 3 43.67 34.67 16.40
CA LYS A 3 43.21 33.27 16.62
C LYS A 3 41.75 33.17 17.07
N ALA A 4 41.28 34.16 17.85
CA ALA A 4 39.87 34.20 18.27
C ALA A 4 38.93 34.54 17.08
N LEU A 5 39.35 35.46 16.19
CA LEU A 5 38.62 35.81 14.99
C LEU A 5 38.52 34.61 14.01
N ARG A 6 39.61 33.85 13.85
CA ARG A 6 39.64 32.64 13.00
C ARG A 6 38.73 31.52 13.53
N ASN A 7 38.69 31.34 14.84
CA ASN A 7 37.82 30.36 15.46
C ASN A 7 36.34 30.79 15.43
N MET A 8 36.02 32.07 15.54
CA MET A 8 34.67 32.59 15.33
C MET A 8 34.21 32.47 13.86
N LEU A 9 35.12 32.72 12.90
CA LEU A 9 34.78 32.48 11.48
C LEU A 9 34.60 31.00 11.17
N LEU A 10 35.38 30.08 11.75
CA LEU A 10 35.19 28.64 11.60
C LEU A 10 33.88 28.16 12.25
N CYS A 11 33.53 28.67 13.43
CA CYS A 11 32.21 28.36 14.04
C CYS A 11 31.05 28.96 13.25
N ALA A 12 31.19 30.16 12.68
CA ALA A 12 30.16 30.74 11.81
C ALA A 12 30.02 30.00 10.48
N LEU A 13 31.13 29.48 9.90
CA LEU A 13 31.06 28.60 8.72
C LEU A 13 30.48 27.21 9.04
N LEU A 14 30.72 26.65 10.23
CA LEU A 14 30.13 25.38 10.66
C LEU A 14 28.64 25.52 11.02
N LEU A 15 28.19 26.69 11.44
CA LEU A 15 26.77 27.00 11.67
C LEU A 15 26.04 27.35 10.36
N ALA A 16 26.74 27.72 9.29
CA ALA A 16 26.14 28.04 7.99
C ALA A 16 25.93 26.80 7.07
N THR A 17 26.33 25.60 7.50
CA THR A 17 26.14 24.36 6.72
C THR A 17 24.98 23.50 7.16
N GLN A 18 24.15 23.94 8.09
CA GLN A 18 22.74 23.51 8.11
C GLN A 18 22.02 24.34 7.05
N THR A 19 22.22 24.01 5.78
CA THR A 19 21.20 24.30 4.77
C THR A 19 19.95 23.55 5.19
N ALA A 20 19.09 24.23 5.96
CA ALA A 20 17.70 23.86 6.01
C ALA A 20 17.27 23.87 4.53
N PHE A 21 17.11 22.71 3.94
CA PHE A 21 16.43 22.59 2.65
C PHE A 21 15.06 23.24 2.90
N ALA A 22 14.84 24.40 2.31
CA ALA A 22 13.52 25.01 2.34
C ALA A 22 12.55 23.94 1.80
N ALA A 23 11.49 23.65 2.55
CA ALA A 23 10.53 22.64 2.16
C ALA A 23 10.04 22.96 0.75
N LYS A 24 9.96 21.96 -0.14
CA LYS A 24 9.56 22.12 -1.54
C LYS A 24 8.13 22.61 -1.69
N GLY A 25 7.36 22.57 -0.61
CA GLY A 25 5.98 22.95 -0.48
C GLY A 25 5.26 22.06 0.51
N THR A 26 4.08 22.49 0.93
CA THR A 26 3.24 21.75 1.87
C THR A 26 2.26 20.87 1.11
N LEU A 27 2.23 19.59 1.44
CA LEU A 27 1.25 18.61 0.98
C LEU A 27 0.28 18.30 2.12
N LEU A 28 -1.02 18.42 1.90
CA LEU A 28 -2.01 17.90 2.84
C LEU A 28 -2.26 16.43 2.51
N TYR A 29 -2.26 15.58 3.53
CA TYR A 29 -2.50 14.16 3.36
C TYR A 29 -3.59 13.65 4.32
N ILE A 30 -4.69 13.12 3.76
CA ILE A 30 -5.69 12.36 4.50
C ILE A 30 -5.41 10.88 4.23
N PRO A 31 -4.81 10.13 5.18
CA PRO A 31 -4.55 8.71 5.02
C PRO A 31 -5.84 7.89 5.09
N MET A 32 -5.80 6.68 4.59
CA MET A 32 -6.92 5.75 4.65
C MET A 32 -7.20 5.28 6.08
N ASP A 33 -6.14 5.08 6.86
CA ASP A 33 -6.12 4.73 8.29
C ASP A 33 -4.73 4.97 8.88
N ASN A 34 -4.55 4.69 10.17
CA ASN A 34 -3.30 4.92 10.89
C ASN A 34 -2.33 3.73 10.87
N ARG A 35 -2.50 2.74 9.97
CA ARG A 35 -1.48 1.69 9.79
C ARG A 35 -0.17 2.28 9.29
N PRO A 36 0.98 1.76 9.74
CA PRO A 36 2.29 2.31 9.37
C PRO A 36 2.49 2.49 7.86
N VAL A 37 2.01 1.53 7.06
CA VAL A 37 2.12 1.59 5.59
C VAL A 37 1.27 2.70 4.99
N CYS A 38 0.09 2.99 5.54
CA CYS A 38 -0.79 4.04 5.05
C CYS A 38 -0.38 5.43 5.56
N LEU A 39 0.22 5.52 6.74
CA LEU A 39 0.54 6.77 7.43
C LEU A 39 2.05 6.98 7.57
N ASP A 40 2.70 6.28 8.52
CA ASP A 40 4.07 6.57 8.95
C ASP A 40 5.09 6.44 7.81
N TYR A 41 5.13 5.30 7.12
CA TYR A 41 6.10 5.04 6.05
C TYR A 41 5.85 5.91 4.81
N THR A 42 4.60 6.23 4.56
CA THR A 42 4.18 7.15 3.49
C THR A 42 4.69 8.56 3.78
N VAL A 43 4.46 9.06 4.99
CA VAL A 43 4.92 10.39 5.43
C VAL A 43 6.44 10.47 5.49
N GLN A 44 7.11 9.48 6.10
CA GLN A 44 8.58 9.41 6.15
C GLN A 44 9.20 9.47 4.75
N THR A 45 8.63 8.76 3.78
CA THR A 45 9.12 8.79 2.40
C THR A 45 9.06 10.20 1.81
N MET A 46 7.97 10.91 2.00
CA MET A 46 7.78 12.26 1.47
C MET A 46 8.64 13.29 2.18
N GLN A 47 8.75 13.21 3.51
CA GLN A 47 9.63 14.07 4.32
C GLN A 47 11.09 13.86 3.96
N ALA A 48 11.53 12.61 3.80
CA ALA A 48 12.87 12.27 3.32
C ALA A 48 13.16 12.88 1.94
N ALA A 49 12.14 12.99 1.08
CA ALA A 49 12.22 13.65 -0.22
C ALA A 49 12.13 15.19 -0.14
N GLY A 50 12.06 15.78 1.06
CA GLY A 50 12.10 17.23 1.29
C GLY A 50 10.74 17.93 1.17
N TRP A 51 9.62 17.20 1.31
CA TRP A 51 8.27 17.74 1.34
C TRP A 51 7.77 17.92 2.77
N ASP A 52 7.10 19.05 3.03
CA ASP A 52 6.33 19.23 4.26
C ASP A 52 4.97 18.50 4.09
N VAL A 53 4.74 17.45 4.87
CA VAL A 53 3.48 16.70 4.84
C VAL A 53 2.71 17.00 6.11
N GLN A 54 1.58 17.69 5.97
CA GLN A 54 0.66 17.97 7.07
C GLN A 54 -0.45 16.92 7.12
N LEU A 55 -0.71 16.46 8.33
CA LEU A 55 -1.72 15.45 8.66
C LEU A 55 -2.81 16.05 9.53
N PRO A 56 -4.04 15.54 9.49
CA PRO A 56 -5.05 15.86 10.49
C PRO A 56 -4.61 15.34 11.87
N PRO A 57 -5.17 15.87 12.98
CA PRO A 57 -5.00 15.31 14.30
C PRO A 57 -5.23 13.81 14.33
N ALA A 58 -4.39 13.07 15.08
CA ALA A 58 -4.39 11.61 15.09
C ALA A 58 -5.74 11.01 15.50
N GLU A 59 -6.46 11.69 16.40
CA GLU A 59 -7.80 11.30 16.88
C GLU A 59 -8.89 11.38 15.80
N PHE A 60 -8.64 12.04 14.67
CA PHE A 60 -9.59 12.09 13.54
C PHE A 60 -9.36 10.94 12.55
N ILE A 61 -8.19 10.29 12.60
CA ILE A 61 -7.80 9.22 11.69
C ILE A 61 -8.31 7.88 12.19
N ALA A 62 -8.79 7.03 11.27
CA ALA A 62 -9.24 5.68 11.60
C ALA A 62 -8.13 4.84 12.24
N GLY A 63 -8.50 4.07 13.26
CA GLY A 63 -7.65 3.07 13.92
C GLY A 63 -8.21 1.65 13.77
N ALA A 64 -7.59 0.71 14.48
CA ALA A 64 -7.92 -0.72 14.42
C ALA A 64 -9.39 -1.04 14.74
N GLN A 65 -9.98 -0.34 15.72
CA GLN A 65 -11.32 -0.58 16.24
C GLN A 65 -12.16 0.71 16.28
N SER A 66 -11.66 1.79 15.72
CA SER A 66 -12.32 3.08 15.70
C SER A 66 -12.41 3.61 14.27
N ALA A 67 -13.61 3.93 13.84
CA ALA A 67 -13.76 4.73 12.63
C ALA A 67 -13.14 6.11 12.86
N GLY A 68 -12.59 6.69 11.81
CA GLY A 68 -12.18 8.09 11.81
C GLY A 68 -13.40 9.03 11.92
N GLN A 69 -13.14 10.32 11.94
CA GLN A 69 -14.16 11.35 12.12
C GLN A 69 -14.33 12.18 10.83
N PRO A 70 -15.16 11.75 9.86
CA PRO A 70 -15.26 12.39 8.55
C PRO A 70 -15.50 13.90 8.61
N GLU A 71 -16.41 14.38 9.46
CA GLU A 71 -16.72 15.80 9.59
C GLU A 71 -15.51 16.62 10.07
N GLN A 72 -14.75 16.09 11.02
CA GLN A 72 -13.53 16.74 11.53
C GLN A 72 -12.40 16.71 10.48
N LEU A 73 -12.30 15.62 9.71
CA LEU A 73 -11.36 15.51 8.60
C LEU A 73 -11.67 16.55 7.51
N PHE A 74 -12.92 16.71 7.12
CA PHE A 74 -13.34 17.75 6.18
C PHE A 74 -13.05 19.15 6.71
N ASN A 75 -13.46 19.46 7.94
CA ASN A 75 -13.24 20.78 8.55
C ASN A 75 -11.75 21.12 8.60
N TRP A 76 -10.89 20.15 8.98
CA TRP A 76 -9.45 20.34 8.98
C TRP A 76 -8.90 20.57 7.57
N LEU A 77 -9.35 19.77 6.59
CA LEU A 77 -8.90 19.83 5.21
C LEU A 77 -9.24 21.20 4.58
N GLU A 78 -10.48 21.66 4.76
CA GLU A 78 -10.95 22.95 4.26
C GLU A 78 -10.21 24.13 4.91
N ALA A 79 -9.99 24.05 6.23
CA ALA A 79 -9.24 25.10 6.94
C ALA A 79 -7.78 25.22 6.48
N LYS A 80 -7.17 24.11 6.02
CA LYS A 80 -5.75 24.05 5.61
C LYS A 80 -5.53 24.11 4.10
N ALA A 81 -6.56 23.90 3.29
CA ALA A 81 -6.44 23.80 1.84
C ALA A 81 -5.67 24.94 1.20
N GLY A 82 -5.97 26.19 1.59
CA GLY A 82 -5.33 27.40 1.04
C GLY A 82 -3.83 27.55 1.36
N GLU A 83 -3.31 26.81 2.33
CA GLU A 83 -1.91 26.83 2.76
C GLU A 83 -1.04 25.76 2.01
N SER A 84 -1.65 24.95 1.16
CA SER A 84 -1.00 23.82 0.52
C SER A 84 -0.82 23.98 -1.00
N VAL A 85 0.18 23.29 -1.55
CA VAL A 85 0.38 23.21 -3.00
C VAL A 85 -0.35 22.02 -3.61
N ALA A 86 -0.63 20.99 -2.82
CA ALA A 86 -1.43 19.84 -3.23
C ALA A 86 -2.08 19.15 -2.03
N ILE A 87 -3.21 18.52 -2.32
CA ILE A 87 -3.99 17.69 -1.41
C ILE A 87 -4.01 16.26 -1.96
N VAL A 88 -3.72 15.28 -1.11
CA VAL A 88 -3.91 13.86 -1.41
C VAL A 88 -4.84 13.29 -0.35
N ALA A 89 -6.01 12.83 -0.74
CA ALA A 89 -7.05 12.45 0.21
C ALA A 89 -7.66 11.07 -0.07
N SER A 90 -7.77 10.25 0.99
CA SER A 90 -8.60 9.05 0.99
C SER A 90 -10.07 9.44 1.05
N ALA A 91 -10.82 9.12 -0.01
CA ALA A 91 -12.27 9.24 0.04
C ALA A 91 -12.88 8.25 1.05
N ASP A 92 -12.29 7.06 1.24
CA ASP A 92 -12.77 6.11 2.24
C ASP A 92 -12.72 6.70 3.67
N ALA A 93 -11.68 7.48 3.99
CA ALA A 93 -11.60 8.20 5.27
C ALA A 93 -12.64 9.31 5.38
N LEU A 94 -12.84 10.08 4.32
CA LEU A 94 -13.76 11.23 4.29
C LEU A 94 -15.24 10.82 4.20
N LEU A 95 -15.54 9.71 3.52
CA LEU A 95 -16.92 9.24 3.37
C LEU A 95 -17.37 8.37 4.53
N TYR A 96 -16.55 7.40 4.92
CA TYR A 96 -16.91 6.32 5.86
C TYR A 96 -16.18 6.42 7.20
N GLY A 97 -15.06 7.13 7.25
CA GLY A 97 -14.14 7.11 8.39
C GLY A 97 -13.05 6.06 8.27
N GLY A 98 -12.70 5.60 7.06
CA GLY A 98 -11.56 4.72 6.78
C GLY A 98 -11.90 3.37 6.14
N LEU A 99 -10.87 2.58 5.82
CA LEU A 99 -11.02 1.32 5.09
C LEU A 99 -11.89 0.30 5.81
N VAL A 100 -11.66 0.07 7.12
CA VAL A 100 -12.47 -0.88 7.89
C VAL A 100 -13.90 -0.37 8.03
N ALA A 101 -14.07 0.93 8.29
CA ALA A 101 -15.38 1.56 8.39
C ALA A 101 -16.18 1.44 7.08
N SER A 102 -15.54 1.52 5.91
CA SER A 102 -16.21 1.33 4.61
C SER A 102 -16.92 -0.03 4.49
N ARG A 103 -16.46 -1.03 5.25
CA ARG A 103 -16.98 -2.40 5.25
C ARG A 103 -18.08 -2.65 6.28
N THR A 104 -18.22 -1.74 7.27
CA THR A 104 -19.05 -1.98 8.47
C THR A 104 -20.03 -0.87 8.79
N HIS A 105 -20.01 0.27 8.06
CA HIS A 105 -20.86 1.43 8.35
C HIS A 105 -22.35 1.19 8.09
N GLU A 106 -23.16 2.02 8.75
CA GLU A 106 -24.62 2.13 8.58
C GLU A 106 -25.01 3.56 8.17
N ILE A 107 -24.11 4.27 7.46
CA ILE A 107 -24.31 5.65 7.03
C ILE A 107 -25.38 5.69 5.94
N SER A 108 -26.31 6.66 6.04
CA SER A 108 -27.37 6.80 5.04
C SER A 108 -26.82 7.20 3.66
N PRO A 109 -27.51 6.81 2.57
CA PRO A 109 -27.12 7.19 1.21
C PRO A 109 -27.04 8.71 1.02
N GLU A 110 -27.94 9.48 1.66
CA GLU A 110 -28.01 10.93 1.58
C GLU A 110 -26.77 11.58 2.20
N LEU A 111 -26.31 11.09 3.35
CA LEU A 111 -25.10 11.60 4.00
C LEU A 111 -23.84 11.23 3.19
N LEU A 112 -23.78 10.03 2.61
CA LEU A 112 -22.70 9.65 1.71
C LEU A 112 -22.66 10.53 0.46
N GLN A 113 -23.81 10.85 -0.12
CA GLN A 113 -23.92 11.77 -1.24
C GLN A 113 -23.41 13.16 -0.85
N GLN A 114 -23.87 13.73 0.27
CA GLN A 114 -23.41 15.05 0.75
C GLN A 114 -21.90 15.10 0.93
N ARG A 115 -21.30 14.05 1.51
CA ARG A 115 -19.84 13.96 1.71
C ARG A 115 -19.10 13.84 0.37
N ALA A 116 -19.61 13.06 -0.58
CA ALA A 116 -19.00 12.93 -1.90
C ALA A 116 -19.04 14.26 -2.67
N GLU A 117 -20.17 14.94 -2.68
CA GLU A 117 -20.35 16.27 -3.28
C GLU A 117 -19.41 17.30 -2.63
N ARG A 118 -19.30 17.32 -1.29
CA ARG A 118 -18.38 18.18 -0.54
C ARG A 118 -16.93 17.97 -0.96
N LEU A 119 -16.51 16.71 -1.16
CA LEU A 119 -15.16 16.39 -1.63
C LEU A 119 -14.92 16.86 -3.07
N VAL A 120 -15.90 16.70 -3.97
CA VAL A 120 -15.82 17.16 -5.36
C VAL A 120 -15.71 18.69 -5.42
N GLU A 121 -16.42 19.40 -4.57
CA GLU A 121 -16.42 20.88 -4.55
C GLU A 121 -15.19 21.51 -3.90
N LEU A 122 -14.35 20.72 -3.20
CA LEU A 122 -13.22 21.20 -2.41
C LEU A 122 -12.31 22.16 -3.19
N LYS A 123 -11.95 21.82 -4.43
CA LYS A 123 -11.06 22.64 -5.26
C LYS A 123 -11.70 23.97 -5.66
N LYS A 124 -13.01 23.98 -5.95
CA LYS A 124 -13.74 25.19 -6.32
C LYS A 124 -13.81 26.18 -5.17
N GLN A 125 -13.97 25.68 -3.95
CA GLN A 125 -14.12 26.52 -2.76
C GLN A 125 -12.80 27.13 -2.28
N HIS A 126 -11.68 26.45 -2.48
CA HIS A 126 -10.39 26.85 -1.91
C HIS A 126 -9.32 27.23 -2.95
N GLY A 127 -9.53 26.94 -4.19
CA GLY A 127 -8.84 27.39 -5.42
C GLY A 127 -7.33 27.19 -5.53
N GLY A 128 -6.86 26.72 -6.69
CA GLY A 128 -5.45 26.79 -7.09
C GLY A 128 -4.56 25.59 -6.74
N GLN A 129 -4.80 24.86 -5.67
CA GLN A 129 -4.03 23.65 -5.30
C GLN A 129 -4.42 22.45 -6.16
N LYS A 130 -3.49 21.51 -6.30
CA LYS A 130 -3.74 20.22 -6.95
C LYS A 130 -4.49 19.28 -6.01
N VAL A 131 -5.56 18.64 -6.50
CA VAL A 131 -6.38 17.71 -5.71
C VAL A 131 -6.27 16.30 -6.29
N TYR A 132 -5.77 15.37 -5.48
CA TYR A 132 -5.60 13.96 -5.78
C TYR A 132 -6.45 13.14 -4.81
N VAL A 133 -7.30 12.27 -5.33
CA VAL A 133 -8.23 11.48 -4.52
C VAL A 133 -8.02 9.99 -4.78
N PHE A 134 -8.13 9.17 -3.75
CA PHE A 134 -8.17 7.73 -3.90
C PHE A 134 -9.29 7.11 -3.06
N THR A 135 -9.83 6.01 -3.56
CA THR A 135 -10.88 5.21 -2.91
C THR A 135 -10.70 3.75 -3.24
N THR A 136 -11.42 2.85 -2.57
CA THR A 136 -11.34 1.41 -2.79
C THR A 136 -12.69 0.79 -3.09
N ILE A 137 -12.72 -0.21 -3.99
CA ILE A 137 -13.82 -1.17 -4.07
C ILE A 137 -13.64 -2.16 -2.91
N MET A 138 -14.66 -2.29 -2.11
CA MET A 138 -14.68 -3.12 -0.90
C MET A 138 -14.40 -4.58 -1.24
N ARG A 139 -13.46 -5.20 -0.53
CA ARG A 139 -13.08 -6.61 -0.71
C ARG A 139 -14.22 -7.59 -0.43
N SER A 140 -14.04 -8.83 -0.89
CA SER A 140 -14.88 -9.97 -0.57
C SER A 140 -13.99 -11.10 -0.06
N PRO A 141 -13.66 -11.16 1.24
CA PRO A 141 -12.70 -12.12 1.76
C PRO A 141 -13.26 -13.55 1.82
N LYS A 142 -12.41 -14.53 1.52
CA LYS A 142 -12.76 -15.96 1.67
C LYS A 142 -12.83 -16.39 3.14
N ALA A 143 -12.00 -15.82 3.98
CA ALA A 143 -11.91 -16.13 5.39
C ALA A 143 -12.71 -15.13 6.22
N SER A 144 -13.21 -15.59 7.35
CA SER A 144 -13.79 -14.74 8.36
C SER A 144 -12.67 -13.95 9.06
N SER A 145 -12.65 -12.65 8.91
CA SER A 145 -11.62 -11.76 9.46
C SER A 145 -12.21 -10.64 10.32
N ALA A 146 -13.27 -10.96 11.10
CA ALA A 146 -13.74 -10.04 12.13
C ALA A 146 -12.58 -9.66 13.09
N PRO A 147 -12.46 -8.40 13.53
CA PRO A 147 -13.43 -7.29 13.44
C PRO A 147 -13.32 -6.42 12.18
N THR A 148 -12.52 -6.77 11.20
CA THR A 148 -12.34 -5.97 9.98
C THR A 148 -13.48 -6.12 8.96
N GLU A 149 -14.40 -7.04 9.21
CA GLU A 149 -15.70 -7.23 8.54
C GLU A 149 -16.83 -7.23 9.56
N PRO A 150 -18.11 -7.13 9.13
CA PRO A 150 -19.26 -7.26 10.01
C PRO A 150 -19.25 -8.57 10.81
N ALA A 151 -19.77 -8.55 12.02
CA ALA A 151 -19.70 -9.69 12.97
C ALA A 151 -20.22 -11.01 12.37
N TYR A 152 -21.21 -10.96 11.50
CA TYR A 152 -21.77 -12.15 10.84
C TYR A 152 -20.78 -12.87 9.90
N TYR A 153 -19.69 -12.20 9.48
CA TYR A 153 -18.65 -12.84 8.68
C TYR A 153 -17.96 -14.01 9.40
N LYS A 154 -17.95 -14.00 10.73
CA LYS A 154 -17.38 -15.09 11.52
C LYS A 154 -18.05 -16.44 11.19
N GLU A 155 -19.34 -16.41 10.92
CA GLU A 155 -20.13 -17.62 10.61
C GLU A 155 -20.38 -17.75 9.11
N TRP A 156 -20.71 -16.65 8.44
CA TRP A 156 -21.23 -16.66 7.07
C TRP A 156 -20.22 -16.24 5.99
N GLY A 157 -19.08 -15.69 6.37
CA GLY A 157 -18.07 -15.16 5.43
C GLY A 157 -17.71 -16.12 4.28
N PRO A 158 -17.35 -17.39 4.53
CA PRO A 158 -17.04 -18.34 3.47
C PRO A 158 -18.21 -18.61 2.51
N LYS A 159 -19.44 -18.67 3.03
CA LYS A 159 -20.65 -18.85 2.20
C LYS A 159 -20.97 -17.60 1.39
N ILE A 160 -20.80 -16.40 1.98
CA ILE A 160 -20.98 -15.12 1.29
C ILE A 160 -19.97 -15.00 0.15
N PHE A 161 -18.70 -15.32 0.40
CA PHE A 161 -17.68 -15.32 -0.65
C PHE A 161 -18.06 -16.28 -1.78
N ARG A 162 -18.44 -17.53 -1.43
CA ARG A 162 -18.80 -18.53 -2.44
C ARG A 162 -20.05 -18.15 -3.22
N LEU A 163 -21.03 -17.51 -2.57
CA LEU A 163 -22.20 -16.95 -3.24
C LEU A 163 -21.77 -15.93 -4.31
N GLY A 164 -20.96 -14.93 -3.94
CA GLY A 164 -20.45 -13.91 -4.87
C GLY A 164 -19.62 -14.51 -6.01
N GLU A 165 -18.80 -15.52 -5.73
CA GLU A 165 -18.03 -16.26 -6.75
C GLU A 165 -18.96 -16.93 -7.77
N LEU A 166 -20.02 -17.59 -7.32
CA LEU A 166 -20.95 -18.29 -8.21
C LEU A 166 -21.85 -17.33 -8.99
N GLU A 167 -22.26 -16.21 -8.37
CA GLU A 167 -23.00 -15.16 -9.06
C GLU A 167 -22.17 -14.57 -10.21
N ASP A 168 -20.90 -14.27 -9.95
CA ASP A 168 -19.97 -13.74 -10.94
C ASP A 168 -19.75 -14.72 -12.09
N LYS A 169 -19.54 -16.01 -11.78
CA LYS A 169 -19.46 -17.07 -12.80
C LYS A 169 -20.75 -17.21 -13.62
N LEU A 170 -21.92 -17.01 -13.00
CA LEU A 170 -23.20 -17.06 -13.69
C LEU A 170 -23.31 -15.93 -14.70
N GLU A 171 -23.02 -14.70 -14.32
CA GLU A 171 -23.05 -13.53 -15.22
C GLU A 171 -22.08 -13.68 -16.39
N LEU A 172 -20.87 -14.21 -16.11
CA LEU A 172 -19.84 -14.45 -17.13
C LEU A 172 -20.10 -15.73 -17.96
N LYS A 173 -21.19 -16.46 -17.68
CA LYS A 173 -21.52 -17.75 -18.35
C LYS A 173 -20.42 -18.81 -18.15
N GLN A 174 -19.71 -18.76 -17.01
CA GLN A 174 -18.62 -19.66 -16.63
C GLN A 174 -19.05 -20.68 -15.55
N ILE A 175 -20.28 -20.59 -15.06
CA ILE A 175 -20.81 -21.49 -14.02
C ILE A 175 -20.99 -22.92 -14.57
N LYS A 176 -20.55 -23.91 -13.78
CA LYS A 176 -20.72 -25.32 -14.14
C LYS A 176 -22.08 -25.84 -13.67
N ARG A 177 -22.62 -26.87 -14.36
CA ARG A 177 -23.93 -27.44 -14.03
C ARG A 177 -24.11 -27.83 -12.56
N LYS A 178 -23.04 -28.38 -11.91
CA LYS A 178 -23.08 -28.72 -10.49
C LYS A 178 -23.11 -27.47 -9.58
N GLU A 179 -22.50 -26.38 -10.04
CA GLU A 179 -22.43 -25.13 -9.27
C GLU A 179 -23.78 -24.38 -9.29
N VAL A 180 -24.64 -24.61 -10.28
CA VAL A 180 -25.99 -24.00 -10.33
C VAL A 180 -26.85 -24.45 -9.14
N LYS A 181 -26.76 -25.75 -8.77
CA LYS A 181 -27.48 -26.28 -7.61
C LYS A 181 -26.91 -25.67 -6.30
N GLU A 182 -25.60 -25.65 -6.17
CA GLU A 182 -24.90 -25.02 -5.02
C GLU A 182 -25.29 -23.54 -4.86
N LEU A 183 -25.39 -22.79 -5.97
CA LEU A 183 -25.82 -21.40 -5.95
C LEU A 183 -27.24 -21.24 -5.39
N ALA A 184 -28.16 -22.09 -5.80
CA ALA A 184 -29.55 -22.07 -5.29
C ALA A 184 -29.59 -22.40 -3.79
N GLU A 185 -28.80 -23.38 -3.33
CA GLU A 185 -28.68 -23.75 -1.92
C GLU A 185 -28.09 -22.59 -1.09
N LEU A 186 -27.04 -21.92 -1.57
CA LEU A 186 -26.43 -20.76 -0.89
C LEU A 186 -27.43 -19.60 -0.76
N ARG A 187 -28.14 -19.25 -1.83
CA ARG A 187 -29.16 -18.19 -1.81
C ARG A 187 -30.25 -18.43 -0.77
N SER A 188 -30.61 -19.70 -0.52
CA SER A 188 -31.65 -20.06 0.45
C SER A 188 -31.13 -20.28 1.87
N SER A 189 -29.86 -20.60 2.04
CA SER A 189 -29.26 -20.92 3.35
C SER A 189 -28.72 -19.72 4.11
N ILE A 190 -28.32 -18.65 3.42
CA ILE A 190 -27.81 -17.44 4.08
C ILE A 190 -29.01 -16.59 4.50
N PRO A 191 -29.10 -16.14 5.77
CA PRO A 191 -30.19 -15.30 6.24
C PRO A 191 -30.38 -14.06 5.37
N ARG A 192 -31.64 -13.74 5.05
CA ARG A 192 -31.98 -12.62 4.15
C ARG A 192 -31.49 -11.28 4.67
N GLU A 193 -31.56 -11.07 5.97
CA GLU A 193 -31.08 -9.85 6.65
C GLU A 193 -29.58 -9.63 6.44
N ILE A 194 -28.76 -10.69 6.46
CA ILE A 194 -27.32 -10.63 6.21
C ILE A 194 -27.04 -10.22 4.77
N LEU A 195 -27.73 -10.85 3.80
CA LEU A 195 -27.59 -10.50 2.39
C LEU A 195 -28.04 -9.06 2.12
N THR A 196 -29.15 -8.64 2.74
CA THR A 196 -29.66 -7.28 2.60
C THR A 196 -28.66 -6.26 3.15
N ASP A 197 -28.14 -6.46 4.36
CA ASP A 197 -27.12 -5.59 4.94
C ASP A 197 -25.88 -5.48 4.04
N MET A 198 -25.35 -6.63 3.65
CA MET A 198 -24.13 -6.68 2.83
C MET A 198 -24.31 -5.97 1.47
N PHE A 199 -25.36 -6.31 0.72
CA PHE A 199 -25.55 -5.75 -0.61
C PHE A 199 -25.97 -4.29 -0.57
N THR A 200 -26.76 -3.85 0.42
CA THR A 200 -27.11 -2.44 0.59
C THR A 200 -25.87 -1.60 0.84
N ARG A 201 -25.01 -2.01 1.76
CA ARG A 201 -23.74 -1.29 2.06
C ARG A 201 -22.85 -1.20 0.83
N ARG A 202 -22.66 -2.33 0.11
CA ARG A 202 -21.85 -2.36 -1.12
C ARG A 202 -22.42 -1.44 -2.20
N SER A 203 -23.73 -1.51 -2.44
CA SER A 203 -24.41 -0.63 -3.40
C SER A 203 -24.25 0.85 -3.07
N ASN A 204 -24.38 1.21 -1.78
CA ASN A 204 -24.17 2.59 -1.34
C ASN A 204 -22.72 3.04 -1.56
N ASN A 205 -21.74 2.16 -1.33
CA ASN A 205 -20.32 2.48 -1.56
C ASN A 205 -20.03 2.67 -3.06
N ILE A 206 -20.56 1.80 -3.92
CA ILE A 206 -20.42 1.95 -5.37
C ILE A 206 -21.03 3.26 -5.83
N ARG A 207 -22.26 3.59 -5.38
CA ARG A 207 -22.92 4.87 -5.73
C ARG A 207 -22.12 6.09 -5.24
N ALA A 208 -21.54 6.03 -4.04
CA ALA A 208 -20.66 7.10 -3.55
C ALA A 208 -19.41 7.24 -4.44
N THR A 209 -18.81 6.12 -4.88
CA THR A 209 -17.68 6.15 -5.82
C THR A 209 -18.09 6.73 -7.18
N GLU A 210 -19.28 6.39 -7.71
CA GLU A 210 -19.81 6.98 -8.94
C GLU A 210 -19.95 8.51 -8.84
N LEU A 211 -20.42 9.04 -7.70
CA LEU A 211 -20.48 10.49 -7.47
C LEU A 211 -19.10 11.16 -7.50
N LEU A 212 -18.06 10.48 -7.01
CA LEU A 212 -16.69 11.00 -7.08
C LEU A 212 -16.16 11.08 -8.53
N LEU A 213 -16.67 10.26 -9.47
CA LEU A 213 -16.27 10.34 -10.89
C LEU A 213 -16.61 11.72 -11.49
N HIS A 214 -17.62 12.41 -11.00
CA HIS A 214 -17.94 13.78 -11.44
C HIS A 214 -16.78 14.76 -11.18
N GLY A 215 -15.98 14.53 -10.12
CA GLY A 215 -14.78 15.31 -9.86
C GLY A 215 -13.67 15.11 -10.90
N VAL A 216 -13.63 13.91 -11.52
CA VAL A 216 -12.73 13.60 -12.64
C VAL A 216 -13.22 14.26 -13.93
N GLU A 217 -14.52 14.15 -14.23
CA GLU A 217 -15.17 14.74 -15.41
C GLU A 217 -15.02 16.26 -15.43
N SER A 218 -15.35 16.92 -14.33
CA SER A 218 -15.29 18.39 -14.20
C SER A 218 -13.86 18.93 -14.12
N GLY A 219 -12.88 18.09 -13.77
CA GLY A 219 -11.49 18.48 -13.53
C GLY A 219 -11.23 19.09 -12.16
N ASP A 220 -12.17 18.92 -11.23
CA ASP A 220 -12.00 19.28 -9.82
C ASP A 220 -10.97 18.36 -9.15
N PHE A 221 -10.92 17.10 -9.55
CA PHE A 221 -9.79 16.22 -9.23
C PHE A 221 -8.74 16.28 -10.36
N ASP A 222 -7.50 16.61 -9.99
CA ASP A 222 -6.37 16.54 -10.92
C ASP A 222 -6.01 15.09 -11.26
N TYR A 223 -6.27 14.16 -10.32
CA TYR A 223 -6.15 12.73 -10.54
C TYR A 223 -6.91 11.93 -9.49
N MET A 224 -7.49 10.81 -9.92
CA MET A 224 -8.18 9.88 -9.03
C MET A 224 -7.64 8.46 -9.20
N LEU A 225 -7.49 7.73 -8.09
CA LEU A 225 -7.21 6.29 -8.08
C LEU A 225 -8.39 5.55 -7.46
N ILE A 226 -8.83 4.48 -8.12
CA ILE A 226 -9.73 3.51 -7.53
C ILE A 226 -8.96 2.21 -7.38
N GLY A 227 -8.76 1.77 -6.14
CA GLY A 227 -8.15 0.50 -5.83
C GLY A 227 -9.17 -0.62 -5.74
N ARG A 228 -8.76 -1.84 -6.05
CA ARG A 228 -9.54 -3.05 -5.75
C ARG A 228 -8.88 -3.75 -4.57
N ASP A 229 -9.54 -3.67 -3.43
CA ASP A 229 -9.04 -4.27 -2.19
C ASP A 229 -9.26 -5.79 -2.23
N ASP A 230 -8.19 -6.59 -2.07
CA ASP A 230 -8.19 -8.07 -2.06
C ASP A 230 -9.17 -8.68 -3.09
N THR A 231 -8.82 -8.67 -4.35
CA THR A 231 -9.66 -9.19 -5.43
C THR A 231 -9.36 -10.67 -5.74
N ALA A 232 -10.23 -11.30 -6.48
CA ALA A 232 -10.10 -12.67 -6.98
C ALA A 232 -10.75 -12.78 -8.35
N ALA A 233 -10.33 -13.78 -9.14
CA ALA A 233 -10.82 -14.00 -10.50
C ALA A 233 -12.35 -14.08 -10.62
N TYR A 234 -13.03 -14.53 -9.56
CA TYR A 234 -14.47 -14.50 -9.42
C TYR A 234 -14.84 -14.13 -7.99
N SER A 235 -15.60 -13.06 -7.82
CA SER A 235 -16.05 -12.60 -6.49
C SER A 235 -17.09 -11.49 -6.63
N GLN A 236 -17.75 -11.13 -5.55
CA GLN A 236 -18.61 -9.93 -5.53
C GLN A 236 -17.81 -8.66 -5.84
N ALA A 237 -16.59 -8.52 -5.29
CA ALA A 237 -15.73 -7.39 -5.61
C ALA A 237 -15.33 -7.33 -7.10
N HIS A 238 -15.12 -8.50 -7.74
CA HIS A 238 -14.83 -8.57 -9.18
C HIS A 238 -16.06 -8.18 -10.05
N ARG A 239 -17.29 -8.53 -9.64
CA ARG A 239 -18.51 -8.07 -10.32
C ARG A 239 -18.63 -6.57 -10.31
N GLU A 240 -18.52 -5.96 -9.12
CA GLU A 240 -18.58 -4.51 -8.92
C GLU A 240 -17.44 -3.80 -9.66
N ALA A 241 -16.25 -4.40 -9.69
CA ALA A 241 -15.13 -3.87 -10.44
C ALA A 241 -15.38 -3.83 -11.95
N ARG A 242 -16.05 -4.85 -12.52
CA ARG A 242 -16.44 -4.85 -13.95
C ARG A 242 -17.47 -3.77 -14.29
N GLU A 243 -18.43 -3.52 -13.40
CA GLU A 243 -19.40 -2.43 -13.56
C GLU A 243 -18.70 -1.07 -13.49
N MET A 244 -17.85 -0.87 -12.51
CA MET A 244 -17.06 0.37 -12.36
C MET A 244 -16.10 0.59 -13.52
N ASP A 245 -15.49 -0.46 -14.07
CA ASP A 245 -14.56 -0.36 -15.21
C ASP A 245 -15.24 0.20 -16.47
N ILE A 246 -16.51 -0.09 -16.67
CA ILE A 246 -17.31 0.48 -17.78
C ILE A 246 -17.34 2.01 -17.65
N LEU A 247 -17.69 2.53 -16.46
CA LEU A 247 -17.76 3.96 -16.19
C LEU A 247 -16.38 4.63 -16.28
N VAL A 248 -15.37 4.01 -15.66
CA VAL A 248 -13.99 4.54 -15.68
C VAL A 248 -13.42 4.55 -17.11
N ASN A 249 -13.82 3.63 -17.98
CA ASN A 249 -13.33 3.57 -19.35
C ASN A 249 -13.83 4.73 -20.23
N GLU A 250 -14.91 5.38 -19.86
CA GLU A 250 -15.44 6.57 -20.53
C GLU A 250 -14.71 7.87 -20.12
N LEU A 251 -13.94 7.83 -19.03
CA LEU A 251 -13.24 8.98 -18.47
C LEU A 251 -11.83 9.16 -19.03
N PRO A 252 -11.27 10.40 -18.99
CA PRO A 252 -9.92 10.69 -19.41
C PRO A 252 -8.87 9.88 -18.65
N LYS A 253 -8.17 8.98 -19.34
CA LYS A 253 -7.17 8.09 -18.72
C LYS A 253 -5.97 8.83 -18.11
N GLU A 254 -5.73 10.07 -18.48
CA GLU A 254 -4.74 10.96 -17.87
C GLU A 254 -5.17 11.48 -16.48
N ARG A 255 -6.44 11.29 -16.07
CA ARG A 255 -6.99 11.75 -14.80
C ARG A 255 -7.45 10.65 -13.86
N ILE A 256 -7.55 9.41 -14.33
CA ILE A 256 -8.05 8.30 -13.51
C ILE A 256 -7.34 6.98 -13.84
N ARG A 257 -7.15 6.14 -12.82
CA ARG A 257 -6.80 4.72 -12.96
C ARG A 257 -7.58 3.87 -11.99
N PHE A 258 -7.80 2.62 -12.42
CA PHE A 258 -8.51 1.60 -11.68
C PHE A 258 -7.72 0.29 -11.77
N PHE A 259 -7.24 -0.26 -10.63
CA PHE A 259 -6.40 -1.45 -10.58
C PHE A 259 -6.40 -2.10 -9.19
N ALA A 260 -5.85 -3.33 -9.08
CA ALA A 260 -5.77 -4.07 -7.81
C ALA A 260 -4.81 -3.41 -6.80
N GLY A 261 -5.21 -3.41 -5.54
CA GLY A 261 -4.46 -2.86 -4.40
C GLY A 261 -5.23 -1.77 -3.65
N ALA A 262 -4.77 -1.44 -2.47
CA ALA A 262 -5.39 -0.46 -1.59
C ALA A 262 -4.35 0.40 -0.83
N ASP A 263 -3.46 -0.24 -0.07
CA ASP A 263 -2.60 0.45 0.89
C ASP A 263 -1.54 1.37 0.25
N GLN A 264 -1.12 1.08 -0.98
CA GLN A 264 -0.12 1.85 -1.73
C GLN A 264 -0.67 3.13 -2.39
N LEU A 265 -2.00 3.31 -2.47
CA LEU A 265 -2.63 4.36 -3.28
C LEU A 265 -2.23 5.77 -2.83
N GLY A 266 -2.17 5.99 -1.51
CA GLY A 266 -1.76 7.27 -0.94
C GLY A 266 -0.33 7.65 -1.33
N LEU A 267 0.63 6.74 -1.18
CA LEU A 267 2.02 6.99 -1.53
C LEU A 267 2.22 7.17 -3.05
N LEU A 268 1.49 6.42 -3.88
CA LEU A 268 1.51 6.61 -5.34
C LEU A 268 1.07 8.02 -5.73
N LEU A 269 -0.03 8.52 -5.15
CA LEU A 269 -0.52 9.87 -5.44
C LEU A 269 0.40 10.97 -4.89
N LEU A 270 0.99 10.78 -3.71
CA LEU A 270 1.97 11.71 -3.17
C LEU A 270 3.23 11.77 -4.03
N SER A 271 3.73 10.61 -4.51
CA SER A 271 4.84 10.56 -5.47
C SER A 271 4.48 11.24 -6.78
N ARG A 272 3.26 11.02 -7.30
CA ARG A 272 2.74 11.71 -8.48
C ARG A 272 2.69 13.21 -8.27
N ALA A 273 2.15 13.69 -7.13
CA ALA A 273 2.07 15.11 -6.80
C ALA A 273 3.48 15.73 -6.75
N ALA A 274 4.43 15.08 -6.06
CA ALA A 274 5.81 15.54 -5.96
C ALA A 274 6.48 15.69 -7.33
N ASN A 275 6.37 14.68 -8.20
CA ASN A 275 6.94 14.73 -9.55
C ASN A 275 6.28 15.82 -10.41
N ARG A 276 4.93 15.94 -10.37
CA ARG A 276 4.21 16.97 -11.13
C ARG A 276 4.54 18.39 -10.69
N LEU A 277 4.65 18.64 -9.38
CA LEU A 277 5.02 19.95 -8.85
C LEU A 277 6.45 20.35 -9.20
N GLN A 278 7.32 19.37 -9.50
CA GLN A 278 8.68 19.60 -9.98
C GLN A 278 8.82 19.53 -11.51
N TYR A 279 7.71 19.41 -12.24
CA TYR A 279 7.68 19.27 -13.70
C TYR A 279 8.44 18.04 -14.20
N GLU A 280 8.52 17.00 -13.38
CA GLU A 280 9.17 15.74 -13.73
C GLU A 280 8.17 14.74 -14.34
N LEU A 281 8.63 14.00 -15.35
CA LEU A 281 7.93 12.85 -15.95
C LEU A 281 8.89 11.66 -15.99
N PRO A 282 9.06 10.91 -14.92
CA PRO A 282 10.01 9.82 -14.86
C PRO A 282 9.67 8.70 -15.86
N LEU A 283 10.69 8.17 -16.53
CA LEU A 283 10.60 7.05 -17.46
C LEU A 283 10.99 5.75 -16.74
N VAL A 284 10.12 4.74 -16.78
CA VAL A 284 10.31 3.47 -16.04
C VAL A 284 10.38 2.30 -17.01
N ASN A 285 11.47 1.53 -16.95
CA ASN A 285 11.58 0.23 -17.62
C ASN A 285 11.26 -0.89 -16.62
N VAL A 286 10.49 -1.88 -17.04
CA VAL A 286 10.15 -3.03 -16.19
C VAL A 286 10.91 -4.27 -16.64
N THR A 287 11.45 -5.00 -15.68
CA THR A 287 12.09 -6.30 -15.91
C THR A 287 11.62 -7.31 -14.86
N TYR A 288 11.49 -8.57 -15.25
CA TYR A 288 10.96 -9.64 -14.40
C TYR A 288 12.00 -10.72 -14.13
N ALA A 289 11.81 -11.47 -13.05
CA ALA A 289 12.49 -12.76 -12.84
C ALA A 289 12.15 -13.74 -13.98
N ALA A 290 12.97 -14.80 -14.13
CA ALA A 290 12.76 -15.83 -15.14
C ALA A 290 11.52 -16.69 -14.82
N GLY A 291 10.93 -17.31 -15.85
CA GLY A 291 9.72 -18.10 -15.75
C GLY A 291 8.49 -17.36 -16.31
N LYS A 292 7.36 -17.42 -15.60
CA LYS A 292 6.12 -16.73 -16.01
C LYS A 292 6.27 -15.21 -16.06
N GLY A 293 7.12 -14.65 -15.18
CA GLY A 293 7.40 -13.21 -15.17
C GLY A 293 6.15 -12.36 -15.13
N GLY A 294 6.03 -11.40 -16.03
CA GLY A 294 4.88 -10.50 -16.11
C GLY A 294 3.52 -11.17 -16.39
N LYS A 295 3.49 -12.45 -16.79
CA LYS A 295 2.26 -13.23 -16.99
C LYS A 295 1.72 -13.87 -15.70
N THR A 296 2.44 -13.75 -14.58
CA THR A 296 1.96 -14.19 -13.26
C THR A 296 0.71 -13.41 -12.90
N VAL A 297 -0.31 -14.11 -12.39
CA VAL A 297 -1.46 -13.52 -11.70
C VAL A 297 -1.28 -13.83 -10.22
N PRO A 298 -0.93 -12.83 -9.38
CA PRO A 298 -0.64 -13.07 -7.97
C PRO A 298 -1.88 -13.48 -7.17
N THR A 299 -1.66 -14.11 -6.04
CA THR A 299 -2.71 -14.31 -5.03
C THR A 299 -3.24 -12.94 -4.59
N TYR A 300 -4.54 -12.83 -4.37
CA TYR A 300 -5.28 -11.59 -4.03
C TYR A 300 -5.42 -10.57 -5.17
N GLU A 301 -5.05 -10.94 -6.40
CA GLU A 301 -5.22 -10.10 -7.59
C GLU A 301 -5.94 -10.87 -8.72
N ASP A 302 -6.49 -10.13 -9.67
CA ASP A 302 -7.23 -10.65 -10.84
C ASP A 302 -6.56 -10.26 -12.17
N ASP A 303 -5.52 -9.43 -12.12
CA ASP A 303 -4.72 -9.01 -13.27
C ASP A 303 -3.33 -9.65 -13.29
N THR A 304 -2.70 -9.67 -14.47
CA THR A 304 -1.30 -10.06 -14.58
C THR A 304 -0.38 -8.97 -14.01
N VAL A 305 0.77 -9.38 -13.46
CA VAL A 305 1.80 -8.46 -12.95
C VAL A 305 2.22 -7.41 -13.99
N ALA A 306 2.24 -7.76 -15.29
CA ALA A 306 2.60 -6.81 -16.34
C ALA A 306 1.56 -5.70 -16.50
N VAL A 307 0.28 -6.02 -16.37
CA VAL A 307 -0.82 -5.04 -16.38
C VAL A 307 -0.74 -4.20 -15.12
N SER A 308 -0.66 -4.84 -13.95
CA SER A 308 -0.56 -4.18 -12.65
C SER A 308 0.62 -3.19 -12.60
N ALA A 309 1.85 -3.62 -12.97
CA ALA A 309 3.01 -2.75 -13.00
C ALA A 309 2.84 -1.53 -13.92
N LYS A 310 2.24 -1.72 -15.10
CA LYS A 310 1.96 -0.62 -16.02
C LYS A 310 0.96 0.39 -15.44
N GLN A 311 -0.09 -0.10 -14.78
CA GLN A 311 -1.08 0.77 -14.13
C GLN A 311 -0.46 1.56 -12.98
N HIS A 312 0.37 0.93 -12.15
CA HIS A 312 1.10 1.60 -11.06
C HIS A 312 2.06 2.68 -11.58
N ILE A 313 2.78 2.43 -12.69
CA ILE A 313 3.66 3.43 -13.31
C ILE A 313 2.86 4.68 -13.73
N TYR A 314 1.73 4.48 -14.41
CA TYR A 314 0.87 5.61 -14.77
C TYR A 314 0.26 6.30 -13.54
N ALA A 315 -0.16 5.54 -12.53
CA ALA A 315 -0.72 6.07 -11.28
C ALA A 315 0.28 6.97 -10.55
N ALA A 316 1.55 6.57 -10.49
CA ALA A 316 2.63 7.36 -9.88
C ALA A 316 3.08 8.57 -10.71
N GLY A 317 2.44 8.87 -11.84
CA GLY A 317 2.80 10.00 -12.71
C GLY A 317 4.04 9.78 -13.56
N ALA A 318 4.47 8.52 -13.74
CA ALA A 318 5.57 8.10 -14.58
C ALA A 318 5.09 7.52 -15.92
N PHE A 319 6.02 7.21 -16.81
CA PHE A 319 5.70 6.64 -18.12
C PHE A 319 6.52 5.36 -18.38
N PRO A 320 5.91 4.25 -18.82
CA PRO A 320 6.62 3.01 -19.10
C PRO A 320 7.39 3.10 -20.41
N VAL A 321 8.66 2.64 -20.42
CA VAL A 321 9.52 2.58 -21.60
C VAL A 321 10.12 1.20 -21.81
N TYR A 322 10.29 0.81 -23.07
CA TYR A 322 10.89 -0.48 -23.42
C TYR A 322 12.42 -0.48 -23.29
N SER A 323 13.05 0.65 -23.60
CA SER A 323 14.52 0.78 -23.58
C SER A 323 15.02 1.16 -22.19
N ARG A 324 15.90 0.33 -21.62
CA ARG A 324 16.58 0.66 -20.36
C ARG A 324 17.46 1.90 -20.46
N LYS A 325 18.06 2.11 -21.65
CA LYS A 325 18.95 3.25 -21.88
C LYS A 325 18.26 4.59 -21.59
N ASN A 326 16.96 4.66 -21.84
CA ASN A 326 16.18 5.88 -21.69
C ASN A 326 15.38 5.92 -20.38
N ALA A 327 15.54 4.93 -19.51
CA ALA A 327 14.80 4.84 -18.26
C ALA A 327 15.51 5.62 -17.15
N ASP A 328 14.74 6.41 -16.41
CA ASP A 328 15.18 7.04 -15.15
C ASP A 328 15.21 6.05 -13.99
N LEU A 329 14.38 5.00 -14.08
CA LEU A 329 14.26 3.96 -13.06
C LEU A 329 13.99 2.60 -13.72
N ILE A 330 14.62 1.55 -13.21
CA ILE A 330 14.32 0.18 -13.57
C ILE A 330 13.51 -0.48 -12.46
N LEU A 331 12.27 -0.84 -12.73
CA LEU A 331 11.44 -1.66 -11.86
C LEU A 331 11.74 -3.14 -12.11
N ALA A 332 12.49 -3.75 -11.21
CA ALA A 332 12.84 -5.16 -11.23
C ALA A 332 11.85 -5.94 -10.35
N VAL A 333 11.04 -6.80 -10.96
CA VAL A 333 9.98 -7.52 -10.27
C VAL A 333 10.41 -8.98 -10.06
N ASN A 334 10.54 -9.40 -8.79
CA ASN A 334 10.83 -10.77 -8.39
C ASN A 334 9.53 -11.59 -8.39
N THR A 335 9.26 -12.26 -9.50
CA THR A 335 8.06 -13.10 -9.69
C THR A 335 8.37 -14.57 -9.44
N PRO A 336 7.39 -15.41 -8.97
CA PRO A 336 7.55 -16.85 -8.92
C PRO A 336 7.73 -17.42 -10.34
N ALA A 337 8.65 -18.40 -10.49
CA ALA A 337 9.00 -18.94 -11.81
C ALA A 337 7.84 -19.69 -12.49
N ASP A 338 7.05 -20.41 -11.70
CA ASP A 338 5.86 -21.15 -12.14
C ASP A 338 4.59 -20.28 -12.24
N GLY A 339 4.66 -19.03 -11.72
CA GLY A 339 3.55 -18.10 -11.66
C GLY A 339 2.57 -18.33 -10.52
N VAL A 340 2.95 -19.13 -9.51
CA VAL A 340 2.13 -19.39 -8.31
C VAL A 340 2.72 -18.64 -7.13
N THR A 341 2.00 -17.70 -6.58
CA THR A 341 2.38 -16.96 -5.38
C THR A 341 1.95 -17.74 -4.14
N HIS A 342 2.92 -18.17 -3.33
CA HIS A 342 2.70 -18.77 -2.02
C HIS A 342 2.77 -17.70 -0.93
N GLU A 343 2.35 -18.05 0.30
CA GLU A 343 2.52 -17.18 1.47
C GLU A 343 3.98 -17.13 1.91
N ALA A 344 4.44 -16.00 2.42
CA ALA A 344 5.82 -15.85 2.91
C ALA A 344 6.14 -16.77 4.10
N SER A 345 5.12 -17.22 4.82
CA SER A 345 5.22 -18.20 5.91
C SER A 345 5.31 -19.66 5.43
N ASP A 346 5.17 -19.92 4.12
CA ASP A 346 5.29 -21.27 3.56
C ASP A 346 6.72 -21.81 3.67
N ALA A 347 6.85 -23.12 3.91
CA ALA A 347 8.15 -23.79 4.03
C ALA A 347 9.04 -23.67 2.79
N SER A 348 8.47 -23.38 1.62
CA SER A 348 9.22 -23.11 0.39
C SER A 348 9.98 -21.77 0.40
N ASN A 349 9.62 -20.84 1.31
CA ASN A 349 10.34 -19.57 1.50
C ASN A 349 11.63 -19.76 2.31
N SER A 350 12.55 -20.51 1.77
CA SER A 350 13.83 -20.81 2.41
C SER A 350 14.94 -19.84 1.98
N CYS A 351 16.00 -19.74 2.79
CA CYS A 351 17.19 -18.96 2.45
C CYS A 351 18.06 -19.58 1.32
N LYS A 352 17.67 -20.72 0.77
CA LYS A 352 18.42 -21.39 -0.31
C LYS A 352 18.09 -20.76 -1.66
N ALA A 353 19.06 -20.05 -2.23
CA ALA A 353 18.90 -19.43 -3.54
C ALA A 353 18.72 -20.48 -4.64
N LEU A 354 17.64 -20.37 -5.39
CA LEU A 354 17.41 -21.14 -6.60
C LEU A 354 18.13 -20.49 -7.80
N PRO A 355 18.39 -21.23 -8.90
CA PRO A 355 18.97 -20.63 -10.10
C PRO A 355 18.22 -19.40 -10.61
N THR A 356 16.90 -19.37 -10.47
CA THR A 356 16.05 -18.21 -10.82
C THR A 356 16.35 -16.99 -9.96
N THR A 357 16.54 -17.16 -8.66
CA THR A 357 16.92 -16.09 -7.72
C THR A 357 18.33 -15.56 -8.06
N VAL A 358 19.30 -16.46 -8.24
CA VAL A 358 20.67 -16.08 -8.63
C VAL A 358 20.69 -15.29 -9.94
N ASN A 359 19.97 -15.77 -10.94
CA ASN A 359 19.88 -15.11 -12.25
C ASN A 359 19.20 -13.73 -12.14
N PHE A 360 18.17 -13.59 -11.31
CA PHE A 360 17.51 -12.32 -11.07
C PHE A 360 18.46 -11.32 -10.39
N VAL A 361 19.12 -11.71 -9.33
CA VAL A 361 20.09 -10.85 -8.62
C VAL A 361 21.27 -10.49 -9.53
N ASN A 362 21.79 -11.41 -10.34
CA ASN A 362 22.84 -11.11 -11.34
C ASN A 362 22.34 -10.12 -12.41
N LYS A 363 21.05 -10.16 -12.77
CA LYS A 363 20.44 -9.17 -13.68
C LYS A 363 20.41 -7.80 -13.00
N VAL A 364 19.95 -7.70 -11.75
CA VAL A 364 19.95 -6.46 -10.96
C VAL A 364 21.37 -5.90 -10.84
N GLU A 365 22.34 -6.72 -10.48
CA GLU A 365 23.76 -6.34 -10.36
C GLU A 365 24.30 -5.72 -11.66
N ARG A 366 24.02 -6.36 -12.81
CA ARG A 366 24.44 -5.82 -14.13
C ARG A 366 23.81 -4.47 -14.43
N ILE A 367 22.54 -4.29 -14.10
CA ILE A 367 21.84 -3.01 -14.31
C ILE A 367 22.47 -1.91 -13.45
N LEU A 368 22.73 -2.20 -12.16
CA LEU A 368 23.38 -1.27 -11.23
C LEU A 368 24.81 -0.93 -11.65
N LYS A 369 25.57 -1.88 -12.25
CA LYS A 369 26.91 -1.63 -12.78
C LYS A 369 26.93 -0.67 -13.99
N HIS A 370 25.79 -0.55 -14.69
CA HIS A 370 25.61 0.43 -15.76
C HIS A 370 24.99 1.76 -15.28
N ASN A 371 25.02 2.02 -13.98
CA ASN A 371 24.52 3.23 -13.34
C ASN A 371 23.02 3.52 -13.56
N HIS A 372 22.22 2.48 -13.81
CA HIS A 372 20.77 2.64 -13.78
C HIS A 372 20.25 2.42 -12.36
N PRO A 373 19.43 3.34 -11.82
CA PRO A 373 18.74 3.11 -10.55
C PRO A 373 17.77 1.93 -10.68
N VAL A 374 17.79 1.04 -9.68
CA VAL A 374 16.92 -0.14 -9.64
C VAL A 374 16.08 -0.12 -8.39
N THR A 375 14.77 -0.24 -8.56
CA THR A 375 13.83 -0.58 -7.50
C THR A 375 13.42 -2.04 -7.62
N VAL A 376 13.31 -2.75 -6.50
CA VAL A 376 12.90 -4.16 -6.47
C VAL A 376 11.51 -4.28 -5.85
N ALA A 377 10.56 -4.80 -6.62
CA ALA A 377 9.29 -5.27 -6.11
C ALA A 377 9.37 -6.79 -5.93
N ASP A 378 9.38 -7.23 -4.70
CA ASP A 378 9.47 -8.64 -4.34
C ASP A 378 8.07 -9.21 -4.13
N ILE A 379 7.56 -9.90 -5.15
CA ILE A 379 6.20 -10.46 -5.17
C ILE A 379 6.19 -11.98 -5.36
N ARG A 380 7.32 -12.60 -5.13
CA ARG A 380 7.40 -14.06 -5.22
C ARG A 380 6.54 -14.76 -4.20
N PHE A 381 6.43 -14.16 -3.01
CA PHE A 381 5.55 -14.56 -1.94
C PHE A 381 4.55 -13.44 -1.64
N GLY A 382 3.37 -13.81 -1.15
CA GLY A 382 2.44 -12.87 -0.53
C GLY A 382 2.74 -12.71 0.95
N ASN A 383 2.38 -11.55 1.50
CA ASN A 383 2.51 -11.27 2.93
C ASN A 383 3.95 -11.33 3.49
N GLY A 384 4.96 -11.00 2.67
CA GLY A 384 6.36 -10.92 3.09
C GLY A 384 7.36 -11.22 1.97
N ALA A 385 8.62 -10.93 2.22
CA ALA A 385 9.72 -11.02 1.29
C ALA A 385 10.18 -12.48 0.97
N ASP A 386 10.86 -12.64 -0.17
CA ASP A 386 11.61 -13.87 -0.53
C ASP A 386 12.94 -13.91 0.25
N ASN A 387 13.05 -14.83 1.21
CA ASN A 387 14.24 -15.01 2.03
C ASN A 387 15.52 -15.23 1.20
N ALA A 388 15.44 -15.99 0.12
CA ALA A 388 16.59 -16.24 -0.74
C ALA A 388 17.03 -14.99 -1.52
N LEU A 389 16.09 -14.17 -1.95
CA LEU A 389 16.37 -12.90 -2.62
C LEU A 389 17.10 -11.94 -1.68
N VAL A 390 16.51 -11.66 -0.50
CA VAL A 390 17.06 -10.69 0.46
C VAL A 390 18.46 -11.15 0.89
N LYS A 391 18.62 -12.40 1.29
CA LYS A 391 19.95 -12.96 1.61
C LYS A 391 20.95 -12.73 0.49
N THR A 392 20.62 -13.07 -0.75
CA THR A 392 21.54 -12.94 -1.89
C THR A 392 21.88 -11.48 -2.19
N LEU A 393 20.94 -10.55 -2.01
CA LEU A 393 21.19 -9.11 -2.16
C LEU A 393 22.21 -8.61 -1.13
N PHE A 394 22.11 -9.03 0.13
CA PHE A 394 23.07 -8.69 1.19
C PHE A 394 24.43 -9.32 0.94
N GLU A 395 24.51 -10.63 0.65
CA GLU A 395 25.76 -11.34 0.37
C GLU A 395 26.54 -10.73 -0.80
N LYS A 396 25.84 -10.17 -1.79
CA LYS A 396 26.45 -9.47 -2.93
C LYS A 396 26.64 -7.96 -2.70
N GLN A 397 26.34 -7.46 -1.51
CA GLN A 397 26.43 -6.04 -1.18
C GLN A 397 25.59 -5.14 -2.12
N LEU A 398 24.44 -5.64 -2.57
CA LEU A 398 23.52 -4.93 -3.45
C LEU A 398 22.34 -4.31 -2.72
N ALA A 399 22.01 -4.79 -1.51
CA ALA A 399 20.81 -4.39 -0.75
C ALA A 399 20.69 -2.86 -0.61
N TYR A 400 21.74 -2.18 -0.23
CA TYR A 400 21.79 -0.72 -0.08
C TYR A 400 22.14 0.06 -1.36
N ARG A 401 22.36 -0.64 -2.46
CA ARG A 401 22.54 -0.02 -3.78
C ARG A 401 21.24 0.17 -4.54
N LEU A 402 20.15 -0.42 -4.05
CA LEU A 402 18.83 -0.25 -4.63
C LEU A 402 18.32 1.19 -4.42
N ALA A 403 17.50 1.67 -5.35
CA ALA A 403 16.77 2.91 -5.19
C ALA A 403 15.66 2.76 -4.13
N SER A 404 15.02 1.59 -4.10
CA SER A 404 14.02 1.19 -3.12
C SER A 404 13.77 -0.32 -3.18
N TYR A 405 13.05 -0.83 -2.19
CA TYR A 405 12.61 -2.22 -2.07
C TYR A 405 11.18 -2.26 -1.53
N GLY A 406 10.40 -3.25 -1.90
CA GLY A 406 9.08 -3.54 -1.32
C GLY A 406 8.73 -5.00 -1.48
N GLY A 407 8.27 -5.64 -0.41
CA GLY A 407 7.89 -7.05 -0.33
C GLY A 407 6.79 -7.29 0.70
N TRP A 408 5.91 -6.29 0.91
CA TRP A 408 4.88 -6.30 1.93
C TRP A 408 3.49 -6.58 1.35
N ASN A 409 2.73 -7.48 1.99
CA ASN A 409 1.33 -7.78 1.71
C ASN A 409 1.09 -8.33 0.29
N THR A 410 0.20 -7.71 -0.51
CA THR A 410 -0.12 -8.16 -1.87
C THR A 410 0.90 -7.68 -2.90
N ALA A 411 0.86 -8.25 -4.09
CA ALA A 411 1.76 -7.84 -5.17
C ALA A 411 1.58 -6.37 -5.56
N GLY A 412 0.34 -5.87 -5.61
CA GLY A 412 0.06 -4.46 -5.88
C GLY A 412 0.64 -3.52 -4.82
N ASN A 413 0.52 -3.89 -3.55
CA ASN A 413 1.13 -3.11 -2.46
C ASN A 413 2.66 -3.07 -2.61
N SER A 414 3.31 -4.22 -2.82
CA SER A 414 4.76 -4.30 -3.03
C SER A 414 5.23 -3.50 -4.24
N LEU A 415 4.52 -3.62 -5.38
CA LEU A 415 4.79 -2.84 -6.59
C LEU A 415 4.67 -1.34 -6.34
N GLY A 416 3.57 -0.92 -5.70
CA GLY A 416 3.28 0.49 -5.48
C GLY A 416 4.26 1.16 -4.53
N PHE A 417 4.59 0.53 -3.40
CA PHE A 417 5.57 1.06 -2.45
C PHE A 417 6.97 1.14 -3.05
N ALA A 418 7.46 0.05 -3.65
CA ALA A 418 8.76 0.03 -4.29
C ALA A 418 8.87 1.09 -5.38
N LEU A 419 7.86 1.17 -6.26
CA LEU A 419 7.86 2.13 -7.36
C LEU A 419 7.82 3.58 -6.86
N ALA A 420 6.90 3.91 -5.96
CA ALA A 420 6.72 5.28 -5.49
C ALA A 420 7.98 5.82 -4.78
N GLN A 421 8.58 5.03 -3.90
CA GLN A 421 9.86 5.39 -3.26
C GLN A 421 10.99 5.49 -4.29
N GLY A 422 11.07 4.54 -5.24
CA GLY A 422 12.07 4.54 -6.30
C GLY A 422 12.00 5.76 -7.21
N LEU A 423 10.81 6.27 -7.50
CA LEU A 423 10.61 7.48 -8.31
C LEU A 423 11.11 8.75 -7.61
N LEU A 424 11.13 8.74 -6.29
CA LEU A 424 11.62 9.86 -5.49
C LEU A 424 13.14 9.78 -5.21
N GLN A 425 13.84 8.75 -5.68
CA GLN A 425 15.24 8.46 -5.35
C GLN A 425 16.21 9.62 -5.65
N LYS A 426 15.95 10.43 -6.69
CA LYS A 426 16.74 11.64 -7.01
C LYS A 426 16.58 12.76 -5.96
N GLN A 427 15.54 12.70 -5.15
CA GLN A 427 15.20 13.67 -4.13
C GLN A 427 15.70 13.26 -2.73
N LEU A 428 16.17 12.01 -2.59
CA LEU A 428 16.67 11.45 -1.35
C LEU A 428 18.19 11.62 -1.21
N THR A 429 18.66 11.93 -0.01
CA THR A 429 20.06 11.75 0.32
C THR A 429 20.41 10.26 0.39
N PRO A 430 21.68 9.85 0.25
CA PRO A 430 22.08 8.45 0.43
C PRO A 430 21.65 7.87 1.78
N GLU A 431 21.79 8.63 2.85
CA GLU A 431 21.40 8.26 4.21
C GLU A 431 19.89 8.09 4.35
N ALA A 432 19.09 9.05 3.88
CA ALA A 432 17.63 8.95 3.89
C ALA A 432 17.13 7.73 3.10
N ARG A 433 17.75 7.43 1.95
CA ARG A 433 17.43 6.23 1.17
C ARG A 433 17.78 4.96 1.93
N GLU A 434 18.92 4.90 2.60
CA GLU A 434 19.34 3.76 3.41
C GLU A 434 18.36 3.52 4.56
N ASN A 435 17.93 4.57 5.26
CA ASN A 435 16.93 4.47 6.33
C ASN A 435 15.59 3.93 5.82
N LEU A 436 15.11 4.38 4.66
CA LEU A 436 13.89 3.83 4.04
C LEU A 436 14.05 2.35 3.66
N LEU A 437 15.20 1.94 3.16
CA LEU A 437 15.52 0.53 2.86
C LEU A 437 15.58 -0.31 4.15
N ASN A 438 16.16 0.22 5.23
CA ASN A 438 16.19 -0.47 6.52
C ASN A 438 14.78 -0.76 7.03
N VAL A 439 13.87 0.20 6.96
CA VAL A 439 12.46 0.00 7.35
C VAL A 439 11.83 -1.14 6.54
N ARG A 440 12.07 -1.19 5.22
CA ARG A 440 11.52 -2.26 4.38
C ARG A 440 12.15 -3.63 4.67
N TYR A 441 13.47 -3.71 4.90
CA TYR A 441 14.10 -4.98 5.26
C TYR A 441 13.68 -5.46 6.65
N LEU A 442 13.49 -4.56 7.61
CA LEU A 442 13.06 -4.91 8.96
C LEU A 442 11.59 -5.31 9.02
N ASP A 443 10.69 -4.62 8.28
CA ASP A 443 9.29 -4.97 8.19
C ASP A 443 9.07 -6.15 7.22
N ASP A 444 9.28 -5.95 5.92
CA ASP A 444 8.84 -6.87 4.87
C ASP A 444 9.55 -8.23 4.94
N TRP A 445 10.83 -8.22 5.34
CA TRP A 445 11.63 -9.43 5.41
C TRP A 445 11.79 -9.96 6.84
N ALA A 446 12.41 -9.20 7.74
CA ALA A 446 12.71 -9.74 9.06
C ALA A 446 11.43 -10.08 9.85
N TYR A 447 10.45 -9.18 9.84
CA TYR A 447 9.18 -9.41 10.52
C TYR A 447 8.23 -10.27 9.69
N GLN A 448 7.77 -9.79 8.54
CA GLN A 448 6.66 -10.43 7.81
C GLN A 448 6.99 -11.85 7.33
N ALA A 449 8.17 -12.04 6.74
CA ALA A 449 8.56 -13.34 6.20
C ALA A 449 9.08 -14.33 7.26
N ASN A 450 9.53 -13.86 8.43
CA ASN A 450 10.19 -14.68 9.43
C ASN A 450 9.56 -14.58 10.82
N VAL A 451 9.70 -13.43 11.48
CA VAL A 451 9.38 -13.31 12.92
C VAL A 451 7.87 -13.36 13.19
N ARG A 452 7.02 -12.89 12.30
CA ARG A 452 5.57 -12.91 12.48
C ARG A 452 5.04 -14.32 12.75
N MET A 453 5.37 -15.29 11.88
CA MET A 453 4.90 -16.67 12.08
C MET A 453 5.57 -17.33 13.29
N GLN A 454 6.83 -17.02 13.55
CA GLN A 454 7.55 -17.48 14.75
C GLN A 454 6.85 -16.98 16.01
N THR A 455 6.39 -15.72 16.04
CA THR A 455 5.63 -15.16 17.17
C THR A 455 4.31 -15.88 17.37
N TYR A 456 3.58 -16.19 16.30
CA TYR A 456 2.37 -17.02 16.40
C TYR A 456 2.67 -18.38 17.03
N GLN A 457 3.68 -19.09 16.54
CA GLN A 457 3.99 -20.45 16.96
C GLN A 457 4.58 -20.55 18.37
N GLN A 458 5.38 -19.57 18.78
CA GLN A 458 6.13 -19.63 20.04
C GLN A 458 5.49 -18.84 21.19
N LEU A 459 4.63 -17.88 20.86
CA LEU A 459 4.04 -17.03 21.90
C LEU A 459 2.52 -17.00 21.85
N ILE A 460 1.91 -16.70 20.71
CA ILE A 460 0.45 -16.45 20.63
C ILE A 460 -0.33 -17.74 20.85
N TRP A 461 -0.09 -18.76 20.03
CA TRP A 461 -0.87 -20.01 20.07
C TRP A 461 -0.62 -20.87 21.33
N PRO A 462 0.62 -21.02 21.82
CA PRO A 462 0.83 -21.79 23.05
C PRO A 462 0.15 -21.18 24.28
N ASN A 463 -0.04 -19.85 24.29
CA ASN A 463 -0.73 -19.16 25.39
C ASN A 463 -2.23 -18.96 25.12
N TYR A 464 -2.77 -19.48 24.00
CA TYR A 464 -4.17 -19.28 23.60
C TYR A 464 -4.56 -17.81 23.47
N TRP A 465 -3.62 -16.94 23.12
CA TRP A 465 -3.90 -15.53 22.91
C TRP A 465 -4.67 -15.29 21.60
N PRO A 466 -5.48 -14.25 21.51
CA PRO A 466 -6.17 -13.92 20.27
C PRO A 466 -5.18 -13.46 19.19
N ASN A 467 -5.47 -13.79 17.94
CA ASN A 467 -4.65 -13.34 16.81
C ASN A 467 -4.78 -11.82 16.56
N SER A 468 -5.79 -11.17 17.10
CA SER A 468 -6.09 -9.75 16.98
C SER A 468 -6.79 -9.27 18.26
N GLY A 469 -6.56 -8.01 18.63
CA GLY A 469 -7.11 -7.43 19.85
C GLY A 469 -6.36 -7.90 21.12
N LEU A 470 -5.04 -8.00 21.03
CA LEU A 470 -4.18 -8.26 22.21
C LEU A 470 -4.41 -7.16 23.25
N ASN A 471 -4.54 -7.55 24.51
CA ASN A 471 -4.53 -6.59 25.60
C ASN A 471 -3.12 -6.00 25.80
N GLU A 472 -2.96 -5.02 26.68
CA GLU A 472 -1.70 -4.30 26.87
C GLU A 472 -0.54 -5.20 27.27
N GLU A 473 -0.76 -6.13 28.23
CA GLU A 473 0.26 -7.07 28.70
C GLU A 473 0.69 -8.03 27.56
N GLN A 474 -0.27 -8.59 26.85
CA GLN A 474 -0.02 -9.49 25.71
C GLN A 474 0.71 -8.77 24.58
N ARG A 475 0.31 -7.53 24.27
CA ARG A 475 0.96 -6.70 23.27
C ARG A 475 2.40 -6.40 23.64
N THR A 476 2.66 -5.97 24.88
CA THR A 476 4.01 -5.68 25.37
C THR A 476 4.91 -6.91 25.27
N ALA A 477 4.44 -8.06 25.75
CA ALA A 477 5.20 -9.31 25.65
C ALA A 477 5.46 -9.73 24.18
N ALA A 478 4.49 -9.51 23.28
CA ALA A 478 4.67 -9.75 21.84
C ALA A 478 5.69 -8.79 21.22
N GLU A 479 5.64 -7.52 21.53
CA GLU A 479 6.59 -6.50 21.06
C GLU A 479 8.02 -6.76 21.54
N GLU A 480 8.21 -7.19 22.78
CA GLU A 480 9.51 -7.62 23.31
C GLU A 480 10.05 -8.85 22.58
N PHE A 481 9.21 -9.86 22.38
CA PHE A 481 9.57 -11.05 21.60
C PHE A 481 9.95 -10.69 20.18
N ILE A 482 9.11 -9.91 19.48
CA ILE A 482 9.33 -9.45 18.10
C ILE A 482 10.64 -8.67 18.00
N THR A 483 10.87 -7.73 18.90
CA THR A 483 12.09 -6.91 18.93
C THR A 483 13.34 -7.77 19.03
N ARG A 484 13.35 -8.74 19.96
CA ARG A 484 14.49 -9.65 20.14
C ARG A 484 14.73 -10.50 18.88
N GLU A 485 13.67 -11.06 18.31
CA GLU A 485 13.79 -11.97 17.17
C GLU A 485 14.12 -11.25 15.86
N ILE A 486 13.57 -10.03 15.62
CA ILE A 486 13.96 -9.21 14.46
C ILE A 486 15.46 -8.90 14.52
N LYS A 487 15.96 -8.47 15.69
CA LYS A 487 17.39 -8.19 15.87
C LYS A 487 18.24 -9.42 15.59
N ARG A 488 17.84 -10.58 16.10
CA ARG A 488 18.54 -11.85 15.86
C ARG A 488 18.54 -12.29 14.39
N VAL A 489 17.41 -12.14 13.68
CA VAL A 489 17.27 -12.53 12.28
C VAL A 489 18.05 -11.58 11.36
N SER A 490 18.06 -10.28 11.65
CA SER A 490 18.68 -9.27 10.81
C SER A 490 20.18 -9.09 11.03
N GLU A 491 20.70 -9.39 12.23
CA GLU A 491 22.11 -9.15 12.61
C GLU A 491 23.14 -9.73 11.60
N PRO A 492 22.98 -10.96 11.07
CA PRO A 492 23.97 -11.50 10.10
C PRO A 492 24.09 -10.72 8.80
N TYR A 493 23.12 -9.87 8.47
CA TYR A 493 23.00 -9.14 7.20
C TYR A 493 23.13 -7.64 7.37
N MET A 494 22.55 -7.09 8.44
CA MET A 494 22.45 -5.66 8.72
C MET A 494 23.38 -5.21 9.88
N GLY A 495 24.12 -6.15 10.49
CA GLY A 495 24.94 -5.87 11.66
C GLY A 495 24.11 -5.31 12.82
N SER A 496 24.59 -4.23 13.44
CA SER A 496 23.89 -3.60 14.57
C SER A 496 22.74 -2.65 14.15
N THR A 497 22.48 -2.45 12.87
CA THR A 497 21.48 -1.48 12.38
C THR A 497 20.11 -1.66 13.05
N ALA A 498 19.63 -2.90 13.19
CA ALA A 498 18.35 -3.16 13.85
C ALA A 498 18.29 -2.76 15.34
N GLN A 499 19.44 -2.51 15.99
CA GLN A 499 19.48 -2.04 17.39
C GLN A 499 18.98 -0.60 17.52
N GLU A 500 19.03 0.18 16.45
CA GLU A 500 18.62 1.59 16.39
C GLU A 500 17.11 1.74 16.21
N TYR A 501 16.39 0.62 16.01
CA TYR A 501 14.96 0.61 15.72
C TYR A 501 14.14 0.02 16.85
N LYS A 502 12.95 0.61 17.05
CA LYS A 502 11.86 0.12 17.91
C LYS A 502 10.78 -0.54 17.06
N PHE A 503 10.18 -1.61 17.61
CA PHE A 503 9.14 -2.37 16.94
C PHE A 503 7.89 -2.43 17.81
N THR A 504 6.76 -1.96 17.28
CA THR A 504 5.48 -1.91 17.99
C THR A 504 4.34 -2.46 17.15
N LEU A 505 3.25 -2.82 17.79
CA LEU A 505 2.04 -3.37 17.16
C LEU A 505 0.87 -2.37 17.31
N PRO A 506 0.77 -1.35 16.45
CA PRO A 506 -0.19 -0.25 16.61
C PRO A 506 -1.65 -0.69 16.58
N TRP A 507 -1.96 -1.82 15.91
CA TRP A 507 -3.30 -2.39 15.85
C TRP A 507 -3.52 -3.57 16.80
N SER A 508 -2.63 -3.77 17.77
CA SER A 508 -2.70 -4.88 18.75
C SER A 508 -2.95 -6.23 18.06
N ARG A 509 -2.35 -6.46 16.89
CA ARG A 509 -2.40 -7.69 16.10
C ARG A 509 -1.09 -7.94 15.39
N MET A 510 -0.88 -9.20 14.96
CA MET A 510 0.39 -9.62 14.32
C MET A 510 0.53 -9.21 12.85
N PHE A 511 -0.48 -8.59 12.21
CA PHE A 511 -0.40 -8.29 10.78
C PHE A 511 0.48 -7.09 10.48
N GLU A 512 0.42 -6.04 11.29
CA GLU A 512 1.25 -4.85 11.15
C GLU A 512 2.29 -4.77 12.25
N VAL A 513 3.53 -4.45 11.89
CA VAL A 513 4.55 -3.94 12.79
C VAL A 513 4.90 -2.50 12.40
N LYS A 514 5.11 -1.63 13.36
CA LYS A 514 5.68 -0.30 13.14
C LYS A 514 7.16 -0.35 13.47
N VAL A 515 7.98 0.07 12.50
CA VAL A 515 9.44 0.18 12.58
C VAL A 515 9.80 1.64 12.71
N GLU A 516 10.31 2.06 13.85
CA GLU A 516 10.68 3.45 14.15
C GLU A 516 12.15 3.51 14.58
N GLN A 517 12.88 4.50 14.10
CA GLN A 517 14.26 4.81 14.52
C GLN A 517 14.26 5.69 15.76
#